data_0a45bc8b2ddc752becac58e4efdf8daf
#
_entry.id   0a45bc8b2ddc752becac58e4efdf8daf
#
_cell.length_a   1.000
_cell.length_b   1.000
_cell.length_c   1.000
_cell.angle_alpha   90.00
_cell.angle_beta   90.00
_cell.angle_gamma   90.00
#
_symmetry.space_group_name_H-M   'P 1'
#
loop_
_entity.id
_entity.type
_entity.pdbx_description
1 polymer ?
#
loop_
_entity_poly.entity_id
_entity_poly.type
_entity_poly.pdbx_seq_one_letter_code
_entity_poly.pdbx_strand_id
1 'polypeptide(L)'
;ANCIVLCNEEGSHRVGARYLTAATGMTMQQVKKNPSRARDLYAPIKDKIKIKDATGRDMSWVESVCKSYKPDVLLLDMGDKFARSQGFARADEALKANAIHARQIAKQHECAVFYMSQLSADAEGKVLLNQSMMEGSRTGKAAEADLMILIAKNPPKQDDGDVEDLQRHLNIVKNKLTGWHGVITCELNYKLGRYES
;
A
#
# COMPACT_ATOMS: atom_id res chain seq x y z
N ALA A 1 3.93 -8.74 15.64
CA ALA A 1 4.63 -8.25 14.44
C ALA A 1 4.89 -6.75 14.56
N ASN A 2 6.11 -6.32 14.21
CA ASN A 2 6.50 -4.92 14.13
C ASN A 2 6.37 -4.45 12.68
N CYS A 3 5.68 -3.34 12.47
CA CYS A 3 5.44 -2.82 11.14
C CYS A 3 6.11 -1.46 10.97
N ILE A 4 6.73 -1.24 9.82
CA ILE A 4 7.22 0.08 9.41
C ILE A 4 6.50 0.49 8.12
N VAL A 5 5.95 1.69 8.13
CA VAL A 5 5.33 2.33 6.97
C VAL A 5 6.22 3.49 6.54
N LEU A 6 6.71 3.43 5.31
CA LEU A 6 7.52 4.46 4.69
C LEU A 6 6.68 5.21 3.66
N CYS A 7 6.33 6.46 3.97
CA CYS A 7 5.44 7.29 3.16
C CYS A 7 6.26 8.30 2.38
N ASN A 8 6.09 8.39 1.08
CA ASN A 8 6.73 9.39 0.23
C ASN A 8 5.77 10.11 -0.73
N GLU A 9 4.47 9.83 -0.61
CA GLU A 9 3.41 10.51 -1.36
C GLU A 9 2.63 11.49 -0.48
N GLU A 10 2.18 11.02 0.68
CA GLU A 10 1.48 11.86 1.65
C GLU A 10 2.31 12.08 2.93
N GLY A 11 2.04 13.19 3.60
CA GLY A 11 2.67 13.45 4.89
C GLY A 11 2.33 12.38 5.93
N SER A 12 3.33 11.95 6.68
CA SER A 12 3.22 10.86 7.67
C SER A 12 2.10 11.07 8.71
N HIS A 13 1.75 12.34 9.00
CA HIS A 13 0.65 12.67 9.92
C HIS A 13 -0.74 12.28 9.37
N ARG A 14 -0.97 12.42 8.05
CA ARG A 14 -2.23 11.99 7.41
C ARG A 14 -2.35 10.47 7.36
N VAL A 15 -1.26 9.81 7.03
CA VAL A 15 -1.16 8.35 7.06
C VAL A 15 -1.40 7.86 8.48
N GLY A 16 -0.75 8.46 9.49
CA GLY A 16 -0.96 8.13 10.90
C GLY A 16 -2.41 8.29 11.36
N ALA A 17 -3.10 9.33 10.90
CA ALA A 17 -4.52 9.54 11.19
C ALA A 17 -5.40 8.40 10.66
N ARG A 18 -5.15 7.91 9.42
CA ARG A 18 -5.86 6.75 8.85
C ARG A 18 -5.58 5.47 9.64
N TYR A 19 -4.32 5.24 10.01
CA TYR A 19 -3.97 4.07 10.85
C TYR A 19 -4.67 4.13 12.21
N LEU A 20 -4.75 5.32 12.83
CA LEU A 20 -5.46 5.51 14.09
C LEU A 20 -6.96 5.18 13.96
N THR A 21 -7.64 5.73 12.91
CA THR A 21 -9.07 5.45 12.69
C THR A 21 -9.30 3.98 12.37
N ALA A 22 -8.45 3.40 11.51
CA ALA A 22 -8.52 1.99 11.17
C ALA A 22 -8.31 1.07 12.38
N ALA A 23 -7.36 1.38 13.24
CA ALA A 23 -7.02 0.55 14.38
C ALA A 23 -8.06 0.64 15.51
N THR A 24 -8.58 1.85 15.78
CA THR A 24 -9.50 2.09 16.88
C THR A 24 -10.97 1.83 16.54
N GLY A 25 -11.32 1.79 15.25
CA GLY A 25 -12.71 1.78 14.81
C GLY A 25 -13.45 3.08 15.10
N MET A 26 -12.71 4.17 15.38
CA MET A 26 -13.28 5.49 15.66
C MET A 26 -13.04 6.41 14.47
N THR A 27 -14.08 7.12 14.04
CA THR A 27 -13.91 8.20 13.06
C THR A 27 -13.07 9.33 13.64
N MET A 28 -12.44 10.16 12.80
CA MET A 28 -11.63 11.27 13.27
C MET A 28 -12.42 12.27 14.14
N GLN A 29 -13.71 12.44 13.88
CA GLN A 29 -14.58 13.25 14.74
C GLN A 29 -14.77 12.65 16.13
N GLN A 30 -14.92 11.32 16.21
CA GLN A 30 -15.02 10.62 17.50
C GLN A 30 -13.69 10.66 18.27
N VAL A 31 -12.57 10.52 17.55
CA VAL A 31 -11.22 10.67 18.16
C VAL A 31 -11.06 12.06 18.77
N LYS A 32 -11.45 13.13 18.06
CA LYS A 32 -11.39 14.50 18.57
C LYS A 32 -12.31 14.73 19.79
N LYS A 33 -13.48 14.11 19.81
CA LYS A 33 -14.44 14.22 20.93
C LYS A 33 -14.00 13.43 22.17
N ASN A 34 -13.32 12.29 21.98
CA ASN A 34 -12.90 11.44 23.08
C ASN A 34 -11.46 10.91 22.84
N PRO A 35 -10.45 11.77 23.01
CA PRO A 35 -9.05 11.40 22.74
C PRO A 35 -8.48 10.38 23.75
N SER A 36 -9.00 10.32 24.98
CA SER A 36 -8.58 9.31 25.97
C SER A 36 -8.96 7.91 25.49
N ARG A 37 -10.22 7.71 25.10
CA ARG A 37 -10.69 6.42 24.57
C ARG A 37 -9.91 6.00 23.31
N ALA A 38 -9.63 6.93 22.41
CA ALA A 38 -8.82 6.63 21.23
C ALA A 38 -7.41 6.16 21.60
N ARG A 39 -6.80 6.80 22.61
CA ARG A 39 -5.48 6.42 23.14
C ARG A 39 -5.50 5.01 23.74
N ASP A 40 -6.51 4.70 24.57
CA ASP A 40 -6.65 3.40 25.21
C ASP A 40 -6.81 2.28 24.18
N LEU A 41 -7.66 2.49 23.14
CA LEU A 41 -7.88 1.55 22.07
C LEU A 41 -6.63 1.37 21.19
N TYR A 42 -5.82 2.41 21.01
CA TYR A 42 -4.60 2.35 20.21
C TYR A 42 -3.38 1.82 20.99
N ALA A 43 -3.39 1.91 22.31
CA ALA A 43 -2.27 1.55 23.17
C ALA A 43 -1.67 0.16 22.90
N PRO A 44 -2.46 -0.91 22.61
CA PRO A 44 -1.90 -2.25 22.35
C PRO A 44 -1.02 -2.34 21.10
N ILE A 45 -1.16 -1.40 20.16
CA ILE A 45 -0.45 -1.44 18.87
C ILE A 45 0.46 -0.24 18.61
N LYS A 46 0.42 0.81 19.44
CA LYS A 46 1.16 2.07 19.19
C LYS A 46 2.66 1.87 18.96
N ASP A 47 3.26 0.93 19.67
CA ASP A 47 4.69 0.67 19.58
C ASP A 47 5.04 -0.36 18.51
N LYS A 48 4.03 -1.00 17.92
CA LYS A 48 4.18 -2.01 16.86
C LYS A 48 4.15 -1.42 15.46
N ILE A 49 3.64 -0.19 15.29
CA ILE A 49 3.53 0.48 14.00
C ILE A 49 4.35 1.78 14.04
N LYS A 50 5.34 1.88 13.17
CA LYS A 50 6.16 3.08 12.99
C LYS A 50 5.92 3.65 11.60
N ILE A 51 5.56 4.93 11.53
CA ILE A 51 5.32 5.64 10.28
C ILE A 51 6.44 6.68 10.12
N LYS A 52 7.11 6.67 8.98
CA LYS A 52 8.22 7.57 8.67
C LYS A 52 8.03 8.25 7.33
N ASP A 53 8.40 9.51 7.26
CA ASP A 53 8.55 10.22 6.00
C ASP A 53 9.77 9.69 5.25
N ALA A 54 9.55 9.29 4.00
CA ALA A 54 10.57 8.76 3.09
C ALA A 54 10.72 9.63 1.83
N THR A 55 10.24 10.87 1.86
CA THR A 55 10.33 11.80 0.72
C THR A 55 11.78 11.99 0.29
N GLY A 56 12.05 11.78 -1.00
CA GLY A 56 13.38 11.90 -1.58
C GLY A 56 14.38 10.81 -1.20
N ARG A 57 13.94 9.77 -0.47
CA ARG A 57 14.78 8.64 -0.09
C ARG A 57 14.84 7.58 -1.18
N ASP A 58 15.93 6.84 -1.23
CA ASP A 58 16.17 5.71 -2.13
C ASP A 58 16.00 4.35 -1.42
N MET A 59 16.11 3.27 -2.17
CA MET A 59 15.98 1.92 -1.63
C MET A 59 17.15 1.51 -0.72
N SER A 60 18.31 2.14 -0.83
CA SER A 60 19.45 1.91 0.08
C SER A 60 19.16 2.46 1.47
N TRP A 61 18.51 3.62 1.54
CA TRP A 61 18.01 4.15 2.81
C TRP A 61 16.92 3.25 3.42
N VAL A 62 16.00 2.72 2.60
CA VAL A 62 14.98 1.73 3.05
C VAL A 62 15.66 0.54 3.71
N GLU A 63 16.69 -0.02 3.08
CA GLU A 63 17.47 -1.14 3.63
C GLU A 63 18.13 -0.77 4.96
N SER A 64 18.70 0.44 5.09
CA SER A 64 19.28 0.91 6.35
C SER A 64 18.26 1.02 7.48
N VAL A 65 17.02 1.41 7.16
CA VAL A 65 15.89 1.41 8.10
C VAL A 65 15.57 -0.02 8.54
N CYS A 66 15.52 -0.97 7.62
CA CYS A 66 15.26 -2.39 7.95
C CYS A 66 16.36 -2.97 8.86
N LYS A 67 17.64 -2.67 8.59
CA LYS A 67 18.76 -3.06 9.45
C LYS A 67 18.61 -2.56 10.89
N SER A 68 18.14 -1.32 11.05
CA SER A 68 18.01 -0.67 12.36
C SER A 68 16.78 -1.15 13.15
N TYR A 69 15.65 -1.34 12.46
CA TYR A 69 14.37 -1.61 13.13
C TYR A 69 13.94 -3.07 13.10
N LYS A 70 14.51 -3.88 12.22
CA LYS A 70 14.19 -5.31 12.04
C LYS A 70 12.68 -5.54 12.00
N PRO A 71 11.94 -4.95 11.04
CA PRO A 71 10.50 -5.08 10.97
C PRO A 71 10.11 -6.49 10.50
N ASP A 72 8.97 -6.98 10.98
CA ASP A 72 8.31 -8.16 10.40
C ASP A 72 7.55 -7.79 9.11
N VAL A 73 7.08 -6.53 9.04
CA VAL A 73 6.31 -5.99 7.91
C VAL A 73 6.84 -4.61 7.52
N LEU A 74 7.15 -4.44 6.23
CA LEU A 74 7.55 -3.19 5.62
C LEU A 74 6.51 -2.77 4.58
N LEU A 75 5.95 -1.55 4.71
CA LEU A 75 5.11 -0.94 3.68
C LEU A 75 5.86 0.20 2.99
N LEU A 76 5.86 0.19 1.67
CA LEU A 76 6.41 1.24 0.80
C LEU A 76 5.27 1.98 0.10
N ASP A 77 4.88 3.13 0.61
CA ASP A 77 3.73 3.94 0.16
C ASP A 77 4.18 5.30 -0.38
N MET A 78 4.44 5.43 -1.67
CA MET A 78 4.37 4.52 -2.85
C MET A 78 5.76 3.99 -3.19
N GLY A 79 5.88 2.69 -3.45
CA GLY A 79 7.13 2.08 -3.86
C GLY A 79 7.72 2.68 -5.14
N ASP A 80 6.88 3.10 -6.08
CA ASP A 80 7.28 3.71 -7.34
C ASP A 80 7.90 5.12 -7.20
N LYS A 81 7.69 5.81 -6.07
CA LYS A 81 8.18 7.16 -5.81
C LYS A 81 9.50 7.24 -5.04
N PHE A 82 10.09 6.10 -4.69
CA PHE A 82 11.44 6.11 -4.13
C PHE A 82 12.44 6.60 -5.17
N ALA A 83 13.40 7.42 -4.71
CA ALA A 83 14.38 8.03 -5.58
C ALA A 83 15.11 6.97 -6.41
N ARG A 84 15.36 7.30 -7.66
CA ARG A 84 16.05 6.41 -8.59
C ARG A 84 17.53 6.35 -8.22
N SER A 85 18.07 5.16 -8.16
CA SER A 85 19.53 4.99 -8.13
C SER A 85 20.12 5.61 -9.40
N GLN A 86 21.27 6.26 -9.29
CA GLN A 86 21.95 6.85 -10.45
C GLN A 86 22.32 5.77 -11.48
N GLY A 87 22.24 6.09 -12.76
CA GLY A 87 22.71 5.21 -13.84
C GLY A 87 21.63 4.58 -14.73
N PHE A 88 20.34 4.80 -14.46
CA PHE A 88 19.27 4.30 -15.34
C PHE A 88 18.90 5.34 -16.41
N ALA A 89 18.99 4.94 -17.68
CA ALA A 89 18.59 5.79 -18.81
C ALA A 89 17.04 5.86 -18.94
N ARG A 90 16.33 4.82 -18.48
CA ARG A 90 14.88 4.67 -18.64
C ARG A 90 14.16 4.59 -17.29
N ALA A 91 12.98 5.20 -17.24
CA ALA A 91 12.14 5.21 -16.02
C ALA A 91 11.66 3.81 -15.60
N ASP A 92 11.28 2.98 -16.58
CA ASP A 92 10.80 1.62 -16.34
C ASP A 92 11.88 0.68 -15.78
N GLU A 93 13.15 0.88 -16.18
CA GLU A 93 14.29 0.15 -15.61
C GLU A 93 14.51 0.51 -14.15
N ALA A 94 14.40 1.79 -13.80
CA ALA A 94 14.53 2.23 -12.41
C ALA A 94 13.40 1.67 -11.52
N LEU A 95 12.15 1.65 -12.02
CA LEU A 95 11.03 1.05 -11.29
C LEU A 95 11.21 -0.46 -11.08
N LYS A 96 11.72 -1.16 -12.10
CA LYS A 96 12.08 -2.57 -11.98
C LYS A 96 13.18 -2.77 -10.93
N ALA A 97 14.22 -1.94 -10.94
CA ALA A 97 15.32 -2.02 -9.98
C ALA A 97 14.83 -1.81 -8.53
N ASN A 98 13.92 -0.87 -8.28
CA ASN A 98 13.31 -0.68 -6.97
C ASN A 98 12.53 -1.92 -6.52
N ALA A 99 11.77 -2.56 -7.41
CA ALA A 99 11.04 -3.79 -7.09
C ALA A 99 11.98 -4.97 -6.79
N ILE A 100 13.07 -5.12 -7.56
CA ILE A 100 14.11 -6.12 -7.29
C ILE A 100 14.74 -5.87 -5.91
N HIS A 101 15.09 -4.62 -5.59
CA HIS A 101 15.69 -4.28 -4.30
C HIS A 101 14.71 -4.52 -3.15
N ALA A 102 13.42 -4.20 -3.32
CA ALA A 102 12.38 -4.50 -2.34
C ALA A 102 12.30 -6.03 -2.05
N ARG A 103 12.38 -6.87 -3.09
CA ARG A 103 12.45 -8.32 -2.94
C ARG A 103 13.72 -8.78 -2.23
N GLN A 104 14.87 -8.15 -2.51
CA GLN A 104 16.13 -8.45 -1.82
C GLN A 104 16.02 -8.12 -0.33
N ILE A 105 15.45 -6.96 0.02
CA ILE A 105 15.18 -6.56 1.41
C ILE A 105 14.29 -7.59 2.10
N ALA A 106 13.19 -8.02 1.46
CA ALA A 106 12.30 -9.04 2.01
C ALA A 106 13.04 -10.32 2.39
N LYS A 107 13.94 -10.81 1.51
CA LYS A 107 14.71 -12.03 1.72
C LYS A 107 15.83 -11.85 2.77
N GLN A 108 16.57 -10.73 2.72
CA GLN A 108 17.71 -10.50 3.61
C GLN A 108 17.29 -10.21 5.05
N HIS A 109 16.12 -9.57 5.22
CA HIS A 109 15.61 -9.18 6.53
C HIS A 109 14.46 -10.07 7.02
N GLU A 110 14.11 -11.12 6.26
CA GLU A 110 13.03 -12.06 6.59
C GLU A 110 11.71 -11.36 6.93
N CYS A 111 11.37 -10.29 6.19
CA CYS A 111 10.16 -9.49 6.40
C CYS A 111 9.21 -9.54 5.20
N ALA A 112 7.90 -9.37 5.47
CA ALA A 112 6.92 -9.18 4.42
C ALA A 112 7.01 -7.74 3.88
N VAL A 113 7.22 -7.57 2.58
CA VAL A 113 7.27 -6.24 1.93
C VAL A 113 6.00 -6.01 1.12
N PHE A 114 5.26 -4.96 1.47
CA PHE A 114 4.14 -4.45 0.71
C PHE A 114 4.62 -3.28 -0.15
N TYR A 115 4.69 -3.51 -1.44
CA TYR A 115 5.12 -2.52 -2.43
C TYR A 115 3.88 -1.94 -3.12
N MET A 116 3.51 -0.70 -2.78
CA MET A 116 2.36 -0.02 -3.40
C MET A 116 2.78 0.65 -4.69
N SER A 117 1.95 0.48 -5.72
CA SER A 117 2.19 0.95 -7.08
C SER A 117 0.88 1.46 -7.71
N GLN A 118 0.98 2.40 -8.63
CA GLN A 118 -0.17 2.91 -9.36
C GLN A 118 -0.55 1.99 -10.52
N LEU A 119 -1.82 2.04 -10.91
CA LEU A 119 -2.33 1.45 -12.13
C LEU A 119 -2.19 2.46 -13.28
N SER A 120 -1.99 1.97 -14.49
CA SER A 120 -2.00 2.78 -15.69
C SER A 120 -3.43 3.24 -16.04
N ALA A 121 -3.55 4.25 -16.90
CA ALA A 121 -4.83 4.71 -17.41
C ALA A 121 -5.68 3.60 -18.06
N ASP A 122 -5.05 2.54 -18.56
CA ASP A 122 -5.75 1.38 -19.12
C ASP A 122 -6.68 0.66 -18.12
N ALA A 123 -6.49 0.89 -16.82
CA ALA A 123 -7.32 0.32 -15.76
C ALA A 123 -8.57 1.16 -15.45
N GLU A 124 -8.64 2.40 -15.94
CA GLU A 124 -9.74 3.30 -15.64
C GLU A 124 -11.09 2.74 -16.12
N GLY A 125 -12.11 2.83 -15.26
CA GLY A 125 -13.46 2.35 -15.55
C GLY A 125 -13.60 0.82 -15.64
N LYS A 126 -12.58 0.04 -15.28
CA LYS A 126 -12.61 -1.43 -15.32
C LYS A 126 -12.69 -2.02 -13.93
N VAL A 127 -13.57 -3.00 -13.77
CA VAL A 127 -13.70 -3.81 -12.55
C VAL A 127 -12.74 -4.99 -12.56
N LEU A 128 -12.61 -5.64 -13.72
CA LEU A 128 -11.68 -6.75 -13.90
C LEU A 128 -10.34 -6.22 -14.39
N LEU A 129 -9.33 -6.36 -13.54
CA LEU A 129 -7.98 -5.89 -13.78
C LEU A 129 -7.02 -7.06 -14.04
N ASN A 130 -5.96 -6.80 -14.79
CA ASN A 130 -4.89 -7.75 -15.06
C ASN A 130 -3.51 -7.11 -14.91
N GLN A 131 -2.45 -7.92 -14.90
CA GLN A 131 -1.08 -7.48 -14.66
C GLN A 131 -0.57 -6.43 -15.66
N SER A 132 -1.10 -6.41 -16.91
CA SER A 132 -0.68 -5.45 -17.92
C SER A 132 -1.12 -4.01 -17.63
N MET A 133 -2.07 -3.83 -16.71
CA MET A 133 -2.61 -2.53 -16.31
C MET A 133 -1.80 -1.83 -15.20
N MET A 134 -0.64 -2.36 -14.84
CA MET A 134 0.28 -1.68 -13.93
C MET A 134 1.03 -0.55 -14.64
N GLU A 135 1.20 0.57 -13.95
CA GLU A 135 2.02 1.67 -14.48
C GLU A 135 3.51 1.31 -14.50
N GLY A 136 4.21 1.78 -15.54
CA GLY A 136 5.64 1.63 -15.70
C GLY A 136 6.05 0.21 -16.10
N SER A 137 6.86 -0.47 -15.30
CA SER A 137 7.40 -1.80 -15.63
C SER A 137 6.38 -2.93 -15.46
N ARG A 138 5.54 -3.13 -16.48
CA ARG A 138 4.44 -4.12 -16.49
C ARG A 138 4.90 -5.53 -16.14
N THR A 139 6.00 -5.98 -16.73
CA THR A 139 6.56 -7.33 -16.50
C THR A 139 7.59 -7.35 -15.38
N GLY A 140 8.40 -6.29 -15.25
CA GLY A 140 9.50 -6.25 -14.30
C GLY A 140 9.04 -6.26 -12.83
N LYS A 141 8.08 -5.40 -12.45
CA LYS A 141 7.52 -5.39 -11.09
C LYS A 141 6.73 -6.68 -10.81
N ALA A 142 5.93 -7.12 -11.78
CA ALA A 142 5.14 -8.33 -11.63
C ALA A 142 6.01 -9.59 -11.43
N ALA A 143 7.19 -9.67 -12.03
CA ALA A 143 8.11 -10.80 -11.84
C ALA A 143 8.56 -10.96 -10.39
N GLU A 144 8.76 -9.84 -9.70
CA GLU A 144 9.29 -9.82 -8.33
C GLU A 144 8.25 -10.10 -7.25
N ALA A 145 6.95 -9.89 -7.52
CA ALA A 145 5.89 -10.13 -6.55
C ALA A 145 5.57 -11.63 -6.39
N ASP A 146 5.30 -12.06 -5.16
CA ASP A 146 4.74 -13.38 -4.86
C ASP A 146 3.22 -13.36 -4.81
N LEU A 147 2.63 -12.25 -4.37
CA LEU A 147 1.21 -11.95 -4.42
C LEU A 147 1.00 -10.58 -5.07
N MET A 148 0.01 -10.46 -5.95
CA MET A 148 -0.37 -9.19 -6.56
C MET A 148 -1.87 -9.01 -6.50
N ILE A 149 -2.29 -7.92 -5.88
CA ILE A 149 -3.68 -7.51 -5.69
C ILE A 149 -3.88 -6.17 -6.37
N LEU A 150 -4.76 -6.12 -7.35
CA LEU A 150 -5.14 -4.87 -8.03
C LEU A 150 -6.53 -4.46 -7.54
N ILE A 151 -6.66 -3.19 -7.10
CA ILE A 151 -7.90 -2.68 -6.50
C ILE A 151 -8.65 -1.85 -7.53
N ALA A 152 -9.87 -2.26 -7.83
CA ALA A 152 -10.78 -1.55 -8.71
C ALA A 152 -11.98 -0.97 -7.96
N LYS A 153 -12.61 0.04 -8.55
CA LYS A 153 -13.94 0.54 -8.20
C LYS A 153 -14.87 0.37 -9.40
N ASN A 154 -16.17 0.38 -9.18
CA ASN A 154 -17.12 0.41 -10.28
C ASN A 154 -16.95 1.68 -11.12
N PRO A 155 -17.21 1.62 -12.43
CA PRO A 155 -17.29 2.82 -13.25
C PRO A 155 -18.41 3.72 -12.74
N PRO A 156 -18.28 5.06 -12.88
CA PRO A 156 -19.36 5.98 -12.49
C PRO A 156 -20.61 5.68 -13.31
N LYS A 157 -21.76 5.59 -12.64
CA LYS A 157 -23.04 5.45 -13.31
C LYS A 157 -23.52 6.82 -13.77
N GLN A 158 -24.13 6.90 -14.95
CA GLN A 158 -24.55 8.18 -15.55
C GLN A 158 -25.71 8.86 -14.83
N ASP A 159 -26.48 8.14 -13.98
CA ASP A 159 -27.75 8.63 -13.41
C ASP A 159 -27.83 8.67 -11.87
N ASP A 160 -26.80 8.25 -11.13
CA ASP A 160 -26.93 8.06 -9.68
C ASP A 160 -26.63 9.30 -8.81
N GLY A 161 -26.59 10.52 -9.35
CA GLY A 161 -26.28 11.70 -8.55
C GLY A 161 -24.94 11.56 -7.78
N ASP A 162 -24.79 12.27 -6.65
CA ASP A 162 -23.58 12.22 -5.80
C ASP A 162 -23.53 11.01 -4.85
N VAL A 163 -24.10 9.86 -5.21
CA VAL A 163 -24.01 8.65 -4.37
C VAL A 163 -22.62 8.04 -4.52
N GLU A 164 -21.83 8.13 -3.45
CA GLU A 164 -20.47 7.57 -3.41
C GLU A 164 -20.53 6.04 -3.46
N ASP A 165 -19.97 5.45 -4.52
CA ASP A 165 -19.85 4.00 -4.63
C ASP A 165 -18.70 3.51 -3.73
N LEU A 166 -19.07 2.82 -2.66
CA LEU A 166 -18.13 2.26 -1.68
C LEU A 166 -17.61 0.88 -2.07
N GLN A 167 -18.20 0.23 -3.08
CA GLN A 167 -17.79 -1.10 -3.49
C GLN A 167 -16.37 -1.10 -4.09
N ARG A 168 -15.57 -2.07 -3.71
CA ARG A 168 -14.22 -2.29 -4.24
C ARG A 168 -14.04 -3.75 -4.63
N HIS A 169 -13.23 -3.96 -5.66
CA HIS A 169 -12.95 -5.27 -6.22
C HIS A 169 -11.44 -5.53 -6.12
N LEU A 170 -11.07 -6.48 -5.27
CA LEU A 170 -9.69 -6.91 -5.08
C LEU A 170 -9.39 -8.03 -6.08
N ASN A 171 -8.73 -7.70 -7.18
CA ASN A 171 -8.36 -8.64 -8.23
C ASN A 171 -7.03 -9.32 -7.85
N ILE A 172 -7.07 -10.61 -7.50
CA ILE A 172 -5.90 -11.42 -7.21
C ILE A 172 -5.34 -11.94 -8.53
N VAL A 173 -4.43 -11.18 -9.14
CA VAL A 173 -3.92 -11.45 -10.50
C VAL A 173 -2.64 -12.27 -10.51
N LYS A 174 -1.97 -12.41 -9.37
CA LYS A 174 -0.84 -13.29 -9.15
C LYS A 174 -0.84 -13.78 -7.71
N ASN A 175 -0.63 -15.07 -7.52
CA ASN A 175 -0.57 -15.68 -6.19
C ASN A 175 0.26 -16.96 -6.23
N LYS A 176 1.54 -16.83 -5.87
CA LYS A 176 2.46 -17.96 -5.74
C LYS A 176 2.29 -18.71 -4.42
N LEU A 177 1.57 -18.13 -3.44
CA LEU A 177 1.43 -18.71 -2.11
C LEU A 177 0.44 -19.89 -2.11
N THR A 178 -0.70 -19.71 -2.79
CA THR A 178 -1.77 -20.73 -2.85
C THR A 178 -2.18 -21.12 -4.26
N GLY A 179 -1.75 -20.36 -5.28
CA GLY A 179 -2.15 -20.56 -6.68
C GLY A 179 -3.56 -20.05 -7.01
N TRP A 180 -4.36 -19.61 -6.02
CA TRP A 180 -5.70 -19.12 -6.26
C TRP A 180 -5.70 -17.73 -6.91
N HIS A 181 -6.52 -17.56 -7.93
CA HIS A 181 -6.77 -16.29 -8.62
C HIS A 181 -8.28 -16.02 -8.63
N GLY A 182 -8.66 -14.76 -8.54
CA GLY A 182 -10.08 -14.39 -8.54
C GLY A 182 -10.30 -12.96 -8.10
N VAL A 183 -11.55 -12.62 -7.85
CA VAL A 183 -11.96 -11.28 -7.39
C VAL A 183 -12.69 -11.42 -6.06
N ILE A 184 -12.28 -10.62 -5.09
CA ILE A 184 -12.97 -10.46 -3.81
C ILE A 184 -13.64 -9.10 -3.84
N THR A 185 -14.96 -9.06 -3.62
CA THR A 185 -15.70 -7.81 -3.51
C THR A 185 -15.88 -7.45 -2.04
N CYS A 186 -15.63 -6.19 -1.71
CA CYS A 186 -15.74 -5.65 -0.35
C CYS A 186 -16.23 -4.20 -0.41
N GLU A 187 -16.59 -3.63 0.74
CA GLU A 187 -16.93 -2.23 0.88
C GLU A 187 -15.81 -1.42 1.51
N LEU A 188 -15.57 -0.22 0.99
CA LEU A 188 -14.64 0.73 1.56
C LEU A 188 -15.33 1.60 2.62
N ASN A 189 -15.00 1.41 3.87
CA ASN A 189 -15.35 2.34 4.92
C ASN A 189 -14.29 3.46 4.98
N TYR A 190 -14.47 4.50 4.16
CA TYR A 190 -13.50 5.60 4.05
C TYR A 190 -13.33 6.40 5.35
N LYS A 191 -14.37 6.46 6.21
CA LYS A 191 -14.30 7.16 7.51
C LYS A 191 -13.37 6.45 8.49
N LEU A 192 -13.24 5.16 8.34
CA LEU A 192 -12.34 4.32 9.15
C LEU A 192 -11.06 3.92 8.41
N GLY A 193 -11.00 4.09 7.09
CA GLY A 193 -9.88 3.62 6.26
C GLY A 193 -9.76 2.10 6.24
N ARG A 194 -10.90 1.38 6.17
CA ARG A 194 -10.98 -0.09 6.16
C ARG A 194 -11.75 -0.62 4.97
N TYR A 195 -11.38 -1.83 4.54
CA TYR A 195 -12.24 -2.67 3.72
C TYR A 195 -13.02 -3.62 4.62
N GLU A 196 -14.33 -3.71 4.39
CA GLU A 196 -15.26 -4.53 5.17
C GLU A 196 -16.00 -5.48 4.24
N SER A 197 -16.26 -6.70 4.69
CA SER A 197 -17.00 -7.76 3.95
C SER A 197 -18.40 -7.91 4.49
#